data_bf27008983503d57b3bbb14cda90590d
#
_entry.id   bf27008983503d57b3bbb14cda90590d
#
_cell.length_a   1.000
_cell.length_b   1.000
_cell.length_c   1.000
_cell.angle_alpha   90.00
_cell.angle_beta   90.00
_cell.angle_gamma   90.00
#
_symmetry.space_group_name_H-M   'P 1'
#
loop_
_entity.id
_entity.type
_entity.pdbx_description
1 polymer ?
#
loop_
_entity_poly.entity_id
_entity_poly.type
_entity_poly.pdbx_seq_one_letter_code
_entity_poly.pdbx_strand_id
1 'polypeptide(L)'
;GYDCPSLDDFAYCELGFGQGMSANLLAAVHASGDFWGTDFNPEHAAGARQLAGRAGLTNTQWFDESFREFLERDTPAFDFIGLHGIYSWVSEENRQILVEILRRKLKVGGVVYISYNALPGWSGMLPLRYLLKAHAEAFGAAGDGVVGKVRRSLDFVSSMAGLKAGYFGGTPGLAERIEQIRNHDPHYV
;
A
#
# COMPACT_ATOMS: atom_id res chain seq x y z
N GLY A 1 -4.46 29.40 -13.26
CA GLY A 1 -4.22 27.99 -12.97
C GLY A 1 -2.74 27.79 -12.69
N TYR A 2 -2.40 26.68 -12.03
CA TYR A 2 -1.01 26.28 -11.89
C TYR A 2 -0.62 25.47 -13.13
N ASP A 3 0.58 25.69 -13.64
CA ASP A 3 1.12 24.85 -14.70
C ASP A 3 1.51 23.48 -14.12
N CYS A 4 1.30 22.41 -14.89
CA CYS A 4 1.74 21.07 -14.48
C CYS A 4 3.27 21.04 -14.37
N PRO A 5 3.86 20.34 -13.37
CA PRO A 5 5.30 20.19 -13.30
C PRO A 5 5.89 19.60 -14.60
N SER A 6 7.09 20.05 -14.96
CA SER A 6 7.82 19.48 -16.10
C SER A 6 8.24 18.04 -15.79
N LEU A 7 8.40 17.23 -16.83
CA LEU A 7 9.00 15.90 -16.77
C LEU A 7 10.48 15.89 -17.19
N ASP A 8 11.08 17.06 -17.44
CA ASP A 8 12.47 17.13 -17.88
C ASP A 8 13.48 17.08 -16.72
N ASP A 9 13.10 17.54 -15.53
CA ASP A 9 13.90 17.49 -14.30
C ASP A 9 12.96 17.61 -13.12
N PHE A 10 12.58 16.49 -12.52
CA PHE A 10 11.59 16.45 -11.47
C PHE A 10 11.96 15.47 -10.35
N ALA A 11 11.45 15.72 -9.17
CA ALA A 11 11.52 14.80 -8.04
C ALA A 11 10.17 14.10 -7.83
N TYR A 12 10.20 12.76 -7.80
CA TYR A 12 9.05 11.89 -7.54
C TYR A 12 9.24 11.16 -6.23
N CYS A 13 8.17 11.03 -5.45
CA CYS A 13 8.16 10.21 -4.24
C CYS A 13 7.00 9.22 -4.26
N GLU A 14 7.26 7.95 -3.94
CA GLU A 14 6.22 6.94 -3.72
C GLU A 14 6.18 6.52 -2.26
N LEU A 15 5.02 6.74 -1.63
CA LEU A 15 4.77 6.39 -0.23
C LEU A 15 4.08 5.03 -0.18
N GLY A 16 4.76 4.01 0.37
CA GLY A 16 4.30 2.63 0.39
C GLY A 16 4.46 1.96 -0.98
N PHE A 17 5.68 1.94 -1.52
CA PHE A 17 5.96 1.42 -2.87
C PHE A 17 5.86 -0.11 -2.99
N GLY A 18 5.64 -0.85 -1.89
CA GLY A 18 5.59 -2.30 -1.89
C GLY A 18 6.89 -2.90 -2.45
N GLN A 19 6.81 -3.80 -3.41
CA GLN A 19 8.00 -4.39 -4.06
C GLN A 19 8.75 -3.42 -4.98
N GLY A 20 8.29 -2.19 -5.14
CA GLY A 20 8.94 -1.15 -5.92
C GLY A 20 8.92 -1.38 -7.44
N MET A 21 8.08 -2.27 -7.95
CA MET A 21 8.01 -2.57 -9.38
C MET A 21 7.63 -1.33 -10.20
N SER A 22 6.52 -0.69 -9.83
CA SER A 22 6.02 0.50 -10.53
C SER A 22 6.99 1.67 -10.43
N ALA A 23 7.54 1.91 -9.21
CA ALA A 23 8.48 2.99 -8.96
C ALA A 23 9.78 2.83 -9.76
N ASN A 24 10.35 1.62 -9.80
CA ASN A 24 11.55 1.34 -10.62
C ASN A 24 11.27 1.41 -12.13
N LEU A 25 10.07 1.00 -12.57
CA LEU A 25 9.69 1.13 -13.98
C LEU A 25 9.60 2.60 -14.39
N LEU A 26 8.99 3.45 -13.56
CA LEU A 26 8.92 4.89 -13.79
C LEU A 26 10.33 5.51 -13.81
N ALA A 27 11.20 5.13 -12.88
CA ALA A 27 12.59 5.60 -12.85
C ALA A 27 13.39 5.18 -14.09
N ALA A 28 13.15 3.98 -14.62
CA ALA A 28 13.79 3.51 -15.85
C ALA A 28 13.35 4.28 -17.10
N VAL A 29 12.08 4.69 -17.15
CA VAL A 29 11.51 5.43 -18.31
C VAL A 29 11.89 6.92 -18.26
N HIS A 30 12.09 7.47 -17.06
CA HIS A 30 12.37 8.88 -16.83
C HIS A 30 13.76 9.07 -16.21
N ALA A 31 14.79 8.92 -17.04
CA ALA A 31 16.18 8.98 -16.58
C ALA A 31 16.61 10.34 -15.98
N SER A 32 15.91 11.43 -16.33
CA SER A 32 16.14 12.78 -15.78
C SER A 32 15.41 13.05 -14.46
N GLY A 33 14.48 12.18 -14.05
CA GLY A 33 13.78 12.29 -12.77
C GLY A 33 14.58 11.72 -11.62
N ASP A 34 14.42 12.26 -10.41
CA ASP A 34 14.98 11.76 -9.15
C ASP A 34 13.87 11.07 -8.35
N PHE A 35 14.02 9.77 -8.12
CA PHE A 35 12.97 8.91 -7.58
C PHE A 35 13.27 8.50 -6.13
N TRP A 36 12.35 8.84 -5.25
CA TRP A 36 12.40 8.56 -3.81
C TRP A 36 11.22 7.73 -3.38
N GLY A 37 11.36 7.02 -2.29
CA GLY A 37 10.19 6.35 -1.70
C GLY A 37 10.53 5.61 -0.42
N THR A 38 9.47 5.29 0.32
CA THR A 38 9.55 4.52 1.55
C THR A 38 8.53 3.40 1.57
N ASP A 39 8.92 2.27 2.15
CA ASP A 39 8.03 1.19 2.56
C ASP A 39 8.50 0.68 3.92
N PHE A 40 7.58 0.42 4.85
CA PHE A 40 7.94 -0.02 6.21
C PHE A 40 8.46 -1.47 6.25
N ASN A 41 8.23 -2.24 5.17
CA ASN A 41 8.70 -3.62 5.08
C ASN A 41 10.13 -3.66 4.52
N PRO A 42 11.14 -4.07 5.31
CA PRO A 42 12.53 -4.09 4.88
C PRO A 42 12.78 -5.05 3.71
N GLU A 43 11.99 -6.12 3.56
CA GLU A 43 12.10 -7.03 2.42
C GLU A 43 11.67 -6.36 1.11
N HIS A 44 10.61 -5.54 1.16
CA HIS A 44 10.16 -4.74 0.02
C HIS A 44 11.25 -3.74 -0.40
N ALA A 45 11.79 -3.00 0.55
CA ALA A 45 12.83 -2.03 0.26
C ALA A 45 14.12 -2.67 -0.27
N ALA A 46 14.52 -3.82 0.29
CA ALA A 46 15.65 -4.58 -0.21
C ALA A 46 15.42 -5.09 -1.64
N GLY A 47 14.22 -5.61 -1.93
CA GLY A 47 13.81 -6.06 -3.26
C GLY A 47 13.81 -4.93 -4.29
N ALA A 48 13.25 -3.77 -3.92
CA ALA A 48 13.22 -2.58 -4.76
C ALA A 48 14.65 -2.08 -5.10
N ARG A 49 15.55 -2.03 -4.12
CA ARG A 49 16.96 -1.68 -4.33
C ARG A 49 17.68 -2.70 -5.22
N GLN A 50 17.43 -3.99 -5.02
CA GLN A 50 18.01 -5.05 -5.86
C GLN A 50 17.52 -4.93 -7.31
N LEU A 51 16.23 -4.66 -7.52
CA LEU A 51 15.65 -4.46 -8.86
C LEU A 51 16.28 -3.24 -9.56
N ALA A 52 16.39 -2.10 -8.86
CA ALA A 52 17.06 -0.91 -9.33
C ALA A 52 18.52 -1.20 -9.76
N GLY A 53 19.28 -1.88 -8.92
CA GLY A 53 20.67 -2.24 -9.20
C GLY A 53 20.80 -3.15 -10.42
N ARG A 54 19.92 -4.16 -10.58
CA ARG A 54 19.90 -5.04 -11.76
C ARG A 54 19.54 -4.29 -13.06
N ALA A 55 18.68 -3.29 -12.95
CA ALA A 55 18.30 -2.45 -14.09
C ALA A 55 19.31 -1.32 -14.37
N GLY A 56 20.36 -1.18 -13.56
CA GLY A 56 21.37 -0.13 -13.71
C GLY A 56 20.85 1.26 -13.41
N LEU A 57 19.80 1.40 -12.61
CA LEU A 57 19.22 2.70 -12.25
C LEU A 57 20.14 3.42 -11.25
N THR A 58 20.40 4.68 -11.49
CA THR A 58 21.22 5.56 -10.64
C THR A 58 20.42 6.70 -10.02
N ASN A 59 19.15 6.81 -10.39
CA ASN A 59 18.23 7.89 -10.03
C ASN A 59 17.15 7.45 -9.03
N THR A 60 17.45 6.43 -8.19
CA THR A 60 16.48 5.88 -7.24
C THR A 60 17.02 5.84 -5.82
N GLN A 61 16.16 6.14 -4.83
CA GLN A 61 16.46 6.14 -3.41
C GLN A 61 15.30 5.49 -2.64
N TRP A 62 15.45 4.20 -2.30
CA TRP A 62 14.42 3.40 -1.62
C TRP A 62 14.78 3.12 -0.17
N PHE A 63 13.86 3.48 0.75
CA PHE A 63 14.06 3.40 2.20
C PHE A 63 13.10 2.39 2.85
N ASP A 64 13.60 1.70 3.87
CA ASP A 64 12.83 0.81 4.74
C ASP A 64 12.42 1.55 6.02
N GLU A 65 11.67 2.62 5.84
CA GLU A 65 11.26 3.53 6.91
C GLU A 65 9.74 3.60 7.02
N SER A 66 9.26 3.77 8.25
CA SER A 66 7.90 4.19 8.50
C SER A 66 7.64 5.59 7.92
N PHE A 67 6.36 5.93 7.70
CA PHE A 67 6.01 7.29 7.25
C PHE A 67 6.48 8.37 8.23
N ARG A 68 6.54 8.06 9.53
CA ARG A 68 7.04 9.00 10.54
C ARG A 68 8.53 9.26 10.40
N GLU A 69 9.33 8.23 10.18
CA GLU A 69 10.77 8.37 9.95
C GLU A 69 11.03 9.10 8.64
N PHE A 70 10.31 8.74 7.58
CA PHE A 70 10.43 9.41 6.28
C PHE A 70 9.98 10.88 6.31
N LEU A 71 9.00 11.23 7.16
CA LEU A 71 8.60 12.63 7.37
C LEU A 71 9.78 13.50 7.84
N GLU A 72 10.61 12.96 8.74
CA GLU A 72 11.75 13.68 9.33
C GLU A 72 13.04 13.55 8.51
N ARG A 73 13.06 12.67 7.51
CA ARG A 73 14.22 12.52 6.61
C ARG A 73 14.44 13.79 5.79
N ASP A 74 15.72 14.17 5.63
CA ASP A 74 16.09 15.21 4.67
C ASP A 74 15.91 14.69 3.24
N THR A 75 15.07 15.36 2.47
CA THR A 75 14.69 15.02 1.10
C THR A 75 14.51 16.29 0.27
N PRO A 76 14.61 16.23 -1.05
CA PRO A 76 14.16 17.34 -1.88
C PRO A 76 12.65 17.56 -1.69
N ALA A 77 12.17 18.73 -2.08
CA ALA A 77 10.74 18.93 -2.28
C ALA A 77 10.33 18.25 -3.60
N PHE A 78 9.20 17.53 -3.58
CA PHE A 78 8.76 16.71 -4.70
C PHE A 78 7.79 17.43 -5.62
N ASP A 79 7.93 17.19 -6.92
CA ASP A 79 6.98 17.64 -7.94
C ASP A 79 5.76 16.70 -7.98
N PHE A 80 6.00 15.41 -7.70
CA PHE A 80 4.97 14.39 -7.71
C PHE A 80 5.08 13.51 -6.46
N ILE A 81 3.96 13.22 -5.81
CA ILE A 81 3.88 12.23 -4.72
C ILE A 81 2.80 11.20 -5.05
N GLY A 82 3.18 9.94 -5.11
CA GLY A 82 2.29 8.81 -5.35
C GLY A 82 1.96 8.04 -4.05
N LEU A 83 0.67 7.69 -3.90
CA LEU A 83 0.16 6.79 -2.86
C LEU A 83 -0.70 5.72 -3.55
N HIS A 84 -0.06 4.67 -4.06
CA HIS A 84 -0.76 3.66 -4.84
C HIS A 84 -1.24 2.50 -3.96
N GLY A 85 -2.55 2.41 -3.79
CA GLY A 85 -3.20 1.27 -3.12
C GLY A 85 -3.04 1.20 -1.60
N ILE A 86 -2.45 2.19 -0.93
CA ILE A 86 -2.16 2.13 0.51
C ILE A 86 -3.16 2.88 1.39
N TYR A 87 -3.74 3.97 0.92
CA TYR A 87 -4.51 4.92 1.74
C TYR A 87 -5.71 4.27 2.46
N SER A 88 -6.33 3.27 1.87
CA SER A 88 -7.45 2.53 2.46
C SER A 88 -7.03 1.54 3.57
N TRP A 89 -5.74 1.24 3.70
CA TRP A 89 -5.23 0.17 4.54
C TRP A 89 -4.45 0.66 5.76
N VAL A 90 -3.97 1.91 5.71
CA VAL A 90 -3.20 2.51 6.80
C VAL A 90 -4.11 2.99 7.94
N SER A 91 -3.56 3.06 9.15
CA SER A 91 -4.23 3.58 10.34
C SER A 91 -4.56 5.08 10.19
N GLU A 92 -5.46 5.58 11.03
CA GLU A 92 -5.79 7.01 11.06
C GLU A 92 -4.55 7.86 11.41
N GLU A 93 -3.73 7.40 12.34
CA GLU A 93 -2.47 8.07 12.68
C GLU A 93 -1.57 8.20 11.44
N ASN A 94 -1.38 7.11 10.69
CA ASN A 94 -0.58 7.12 9.47
C ASN A 94 -1.18 8.03 8.39
N ARG A 95 -2.53 8.12 8.27
CA ARG A 95 -3.16 9.08 7.33
C ARG A 95 -2.81 10.52 7.68
N GLN A 96 -2.80 10.87 8.96
CA GLN A 96 -2.40 12.20 9.41
C GLN A 96 -0.92 12.48 9.12
N ILE A 97 -0.04 11.49 9.31
CA ILE A 97 1.38 11.61 8.93
C ILE A 97 1.52 11.79 7.41
N LEU A 98 0.79 11.03 6.61
CA LEU A 98 0.78 11.18 5.15
C LEU A 98 0.38 12.59 4.73
N VAL A 99 -0.67 13.17 5.35
CA VAL A 99 -1.06 14.56 5.09
C VAL A 99 0.06 15.53 5.45
N GLU A 100 0.78 15.28 6.54
CA GLU A 100 1.90 16.13 6.93
C GLU A 100 3.10 16.00 5.98
N ILE A 101 3.38 14.80 5.46
CA ILE A 101 4.37 14.60 4.39
C ILE A 101 4.00 15.43 3.16
N LEU A 102 2.73 15.36 2.72
CA LEU A 102 2.27 16.15 1.58
C LEU A 102 2.44 17.65 1.81
N ARG A 103 2.13 18.14 3.02
CA ARG A 103 2.27 19.57 3.36
C ARG A 103 3.72 20.05 3.35
N ARG A 104 4.64 19.23 3.86
CA ARG A 104 6.05 19.64 4.02
C ARG A 104 6.90 19.37 2.80
N LYS A 105 6.60 18.32 2.06
CA LYS A 105 7.50 17.79 1.03
C LYS A 105 6.99 17.97 -0.40
N LEU A 106 5.72 18.32 -0.61
CA LEU A 106 5.21 18.63 -1.94
C LEU A 106 5.51 20.09 -2.31
N LYS A 107 6.03 20.32 -3.49
CA LYS A 107 6.22 21.68 -4.03
C LYS A 107 4.86 22.37 -4.23
N VAL A 108 4.85 23.69 -4.16
CA VAL A 108 3.69 24.48 -4.58
C VAL A 108 3.45 24.25 -6.07
N GLY A 109 2.24 23.84 -6.45
CA GLY A 109 1.92 23.42 -7.83
C GLY A 109 2.24 21.96 -8.12
N GLY A 110 2.84 21.22 -7.18
CA GLY A 110 3.08 19.80 -7.30
C GLY A 110 1.79 18.96 -7.34
N VAL A 111 1.89 17.74 -7.82
CA VAL A 111 0.75 16.84 -8.05
C VAL A 111 0.80 15.66 -7.10
N VAL A 112 -0.35 15.30 -6.54
CA VAL A 112 -0.53 14.10 -5.71
C VAL A 112 -1.42 13.10 -6.45
N TYR A 113 -0.96 11.85 -6.55
CA TYR A 113 -1.79 10.72 -6.98
C TYR A 113 -2.14 9.85 -5.77
N ILE A 114 -3.42 9.67 -5.52
CA ILE A 114 -3.90 8.78 -4.44
C ILE A 114 -4.91 7.80 -5.01
N SER A 115 -4.60 6.50 -4.98
CA SER A 115 -5.61 5.47 -5.22
C SER A 115 -6.15 4.92 -3.91
N TYR A 116 -7.47 4.73 -3.84
CA TYR A 116 -8.15 4.23 -2.66
C TYR A 116 -9.44 3.49 -3.01
N ASN A 117 -9.88 2.65 -2.08
CA ASN A 117 -11.12 1.91 -2.23
C ASN A 117 -12.32 2.81 -1.91
N ALA A 118 -13.10 3.14 -2.94
CA ALA A 118 -14.23 4.04 -2.83
C ALA A 118 -15.57 3.30 -2.70
N LEU A 119 -16.50 3.90 -1.97
CA LEU A 119 -17.91 3.48 -1.94
C LEU A 119 -18.65 4.13 -3.12
N PRO A 120 -19.65 3.46 -3.72
CA PRO A 120 -20.22 2.17 -3.30
C PRO A 120 -19.48 0.93 -3.82
N GLY A 121 -18.44 1.06 -4.65
CA GLY A 121 -17.74 -0.07 -5.26
C GLY A 121 -17.22 -1.10 -4.25
N TRP A 122 -16.76 -0.64 -3.10
CA TRP A 122 -16.23 -1.49 -2.03
C TRP A 122 -17.25 -1.94 -0.99
N SER A 123 -18.51 -1.53 -1.11
CA SER A 123 -19.55 -1.84 -0.10
C SER A 123 -19.74 -3.34 0.14
N GLY A 124 -19.62 -4.16 -0.91
CA GLY A 124 -19.70 -5.62 -0.79
C GLY A 124 -18.57 -6.26 0.02
N MET A 125 -17.40 -5.62 0.12
CA MET A 125 -16.23 -6.15 0.83
C MET A 125 -16.11 -5.66 2.28
N LEU A 126 -16.80 -4.60 2.65
CA LEU A 126 -16.70 -4.02 3.99
C LEU A 126 -17.12 -4.99 5.11
N PRO A 127 -18.25 -5.73 4.98
CA PRO A 127 -18.64 -6.69 6.01
C PRO A 127 -17.64 -7.83 6.16
N LEU A 128 -17.02 -8.30 5.06
CA LEU A 128 -15.96 -9.30 5.11
C LEU A 128 -14.75 -8.78 5.89
N ARG A 129 -14.27 -7.58 5.57
CA ARG A 129 -13.14 -6.95 6.27
C ARG A 129 -13.43 -6.80 7.77
N TYR A 130 -14.63 -6.33 8.11
CA TYR A 130 -15.05 -6.20 9.50
C TYR A 130 -15.06 -7.55 10.22
N LEU A 131 -15.62 -8.59 9.58
CA LEU A 131 -15.71 -9.93 10.15
C LEU A 131 -14.32 -10.55 10.38
N LEU A 132 -13.40 -10.43 9.42
CA LEU A 132 -12.03 -10.90 9.57
C LEU A 132 -11.33 -10.22 10.75
N LYS A 133 -11.46 -8.90 10.86
CA LYS A 133 -10.89 -8.13 11.96
C LYS A 133 -11.48 -8.53 13.32
N ALA A 134 -12.80 -8.56 13.41
CA ALA A 134 -13.50 -8.92 14.64
C ALA A 134 -13.15 -10.35 15.10
N HIS A 135 -13.06 -11.31 14.16
CA HIS A 135 -12.64 -12.66 14.47
C HIS A 135 -11.19 -12.73 14.95
N ALA A 136 -10.27 -12.02 14.28
CA ALA A 136 -8.87 -11.96 14.67
C ALA A 136 -8.67 -11.36 16.07
N GLU A 137 -9.46 -10.33 16.41
CA GLU A 137 -9.45 -9.71 17.74
C GLU A 137 -10.03 -10.62 18.83
N ALA A 138 -11.14 -11.32 18.54
CA ALA A 138 -11.84 -12.15 19.51
C ALA A 138 -11.21 -13.52 19.73
N PHE A 139 -10.64 -14.13 18.71
CA PHE A 139 -10.19 -15.53 18.70
C PHE A 139 -8.72 -15.72 18.32
N GLY A 140 -7.98 -14.66 18.03
CA GLY A 140 -6.55 -14.74 17.77
C GLY A 140 -5.76 -15.04 19.04
N ALA A 141 -5.06 -16.18 19.08
CA ALA A 141 -4.18 -16.50 20.20
C ALA A 141 -2.97 -15.56 20.25
N ALA A 142 -2.47 -15.26 21.45
CA ALA A 142 -1.33 -14.35 21.62
C ALA A 142 -0.04 -14.85 20.94
N GLY A 143 0.09 -16.16 20.69
CA GLY A 143 1.24 -16.78 20.03
C GLY A 143 1.14 -16.92 18.50
N ASP A 144 0.00 -16.57 17.88
CA ASP A 144 -0.22 -16.82 16.45
C ASP A 144 0.53 -15.87 15.51
N GLY A 145 1.02 -14.75 16.00
CA GLY A 145 1.49 -13.66 15.16
C GLY A 145 0.38 -13.12 14.24
N VAL A 146 0.71 -12.14 13.40
CA VAL A 146 -0.27 -11.52 12.49
C VAL A 146 -0.76 -12.53 11.43
N VAL A 147 0.17 -13.25 10.82
CA VAL A 147 -0.12 -14.24 9.75
C VAL A 147 -1.02 -15.37 10.26
N GLY A 148 -0.76 -15.90 11.46
CA GLY A 148 -1.58 -16.95 12.05
C GLY A 148 -3.01 -16.47 12.34
N LYS A 149 -3.18 -15.24 12.83
CA LYS A 149 -4.50 -14.63 13.06
C LYS A 149 -5.27 -14.45 11.75
N VAL A 150 -4.61 -13.97 10.69
CA VAL A 150 -5.22 -13.80 9.37
C VAL A 150 -5.67 -15.15 8.81
N ARG A 151 -4.81 -16.16 8.81
CA ARG A 151 -5.17 -17.53 8.32
C ARG A 151 -6.37 -18.09 9.05
N ARG A 152 -6.37 -18.04 10.39
CA ARG A 152 -7.50 -18.56 11.22
C ARG A 152 -8.80 -17.82 10.89
N SER A 153 -8.74 -16.51 10.68
CA SER A 153 -9.91 -15.72 10.33
C SER A 153 -10.41 -16.04 8.91
N LEU A 154 -9.51 -16.31 7.98
CA LEU A 154 -9.86 -16.74 6.61
C LEU A 154 -10.50 -18.14 6.62
N ASP A 155 -9.97 -19.09 7.42
CA ASP A 155 -10.58 -20.43 7.58
C ASP A 155 -11.98 -20.36 8.16
N PHE A 156 -12.19 -19.52 9.18
CA PHE A 156 -13.50 -19.26 9.74
C PHE A 156 -14.49 -18.71 8.70
N VAL A 157 -14.08 -17.67 7.97
CA VAL A 157 -14.93 -17.04 6.95
C VAL A 157 -15.22 -17.99 5.79
N SER A 158 -14.25 -18.81 5.37
CA SER A 158 -14.42 -19.84 4.35
C SER A 158 -15.45 -20.88 4.79
N SER A 159 -15.40 -21.30 6.06
CA SER A 159 -16.41 -22.22 6.65
C SER A 159 -17.81 -21.61 6.62
N MET A 160 -17.97 -20.33 6.97
CA MET A 160 -19.25 -19.62 6.91
C MET A 160 -19.79 -19.51 5.47
N ALA A 161 -18.90 -19.26 4.52
CA ALA A 161 -19.28 -19.24 3.09
C ALA A 161 -19.79 -20.60 2.62
N GLY A 162 -19.14 -21.70 3.05
CA GLY A 162 -19.58 -23.08 2.78
C GLY A 162 -20.97 -23.40 3.36
N LEU A 163 -21.33 -22.81 4.49
CA LEU A 163 -22.65 -22.92 5.12
C LEU A 163 -23.73 -22.02 4.45
N LYS A 164 -23.39 -21.31 3.40
CA LYS A 164 -24.27 -20.40 2.67
C LYS A 164 -24.96 -19.35 3.56
N ALA A 165 -24.24 -18.86 4.60
CA ALA A 165 -24.74 -17.75 5.41
C ALA A 165 -25.14 -16.56 4.54
N GLY A 166 -26.24 -15.89 4.87
CA GLY A 166 -26.96 -14.96 3.99
C GLY A 166 -26.11 -13.89 3.26
N TYR A 167 -25.13 -13.31 3.95
CA TYR A 167 -24.19 -12.36 3.35
C TYR A 167 -23.36 -12.97 2.20
N PHE A 168 -22.87 -14.19 2.39
CA PHE A 168 -22.02 -14.87 1.40
C PHE A 168 -22.81 -15.30 0.15
N GLY A 169 -24.07 -15.70 0.35
CA GLY A 169 -24.97 -16.04 -0.76
C GLY A 169 -25.50 -14.82 -1.52
N GLY A 170 -25.58 -13.67 -0.84
CA GLY A 170 -26.11 -12.42 -1.43
C GLY A 170 -25.07 -11.54 -2.15
N THR A 171 -23.78 -11.87 -2.05
CA THR A 171 -22.68 -11.07 -2.65
C THR A 171 -22.00 -11.89 -3.76
N PRO A 172 -22.28 -11.61 -5.04
CA PRO A 172 -21.68 -12.35 -6.17
C PRO A 172 -20.14 -12.28 -6.13
N GLY A 173 -19.47 -13.40 -6.40
CA GLY A 173 -18.02 -13.49 -6.48
C GLY A 173 -17.28 -13.44 -5.12
N LEU A 174 -18.00 -13.33 -4.01
CA LEU A 174 -17.36 -13.21 -2.68
C LEU A 174 -16.64 -14.49 -2.26
N ALA A 175 -17.24 -15.66 -2.52
CA ALA A 175 -16.63 -16.94 -2.19
C ALA A 175 -15.33 -17.17 -2.97
N GLU A 176 -15.33 -16.90 -4.26
CA GLU A 176 -14.14 -16.97 -5.12
C GLU A 176 -13.06 -15.99 -4.66
N ARG A 177 -13.47 -14.81 -4.23
CA ARG A 177 -12.53 -13.80 -3.71
C ARG A 177 -11.88 -14.25 -2.40
N ILE A 178 -12.63 -14.87 -1.50
CA ILE A 178 -12.09 -15.44 -0.25
C ILE A 178 -11.04 -16.51 -0.56
N GLU A 179 -11.33 -17.42 -1.48
CA GLU A 179 -10.38 -18.46 -1.89
C GLU A 179 -9.15 -17.88 -2.58
N GLN A 180 -9.29 -16.84 -3.40
CA GLN A 180 -8.14 -16.12 -3.96
C GLN A 180 -7.25 -15.54 -2.86
N ILE A 181 -7.82 -14.82 -1.88
CA ILE A 181 -7.08 -14.25 -0.75
C ILE A 181 -6.39 -15.35 0.06
N ARG A 182 -7.07 -16.47 0.31
CA ARG A 182 -6.53 -17.61 1.05
C ARG A 182 -5.33 -18.27 0.37
N ASN A 183 -5.30 -18.26 -0.96
CA ASN A 183 -4.24 -18.86 -1.77
C ASN A 183 -3.09 -17.88 -2.07
N HIS A 184 -3.23 -16.60 -1.72
CA HIS A 184 -2.12 -15.65 -1.80
C HIS A 184 -1.12 -15.84 -0.67
N ASP A 185 0.11 -15.38 -0.90
CA ASP A 185 1.12 -15.33 0.15
C ASP A 185 0.59 -14.48 1.31
N PRO A 186 0.52 -15.02 2.55
CA PRO A 186 -0.04 -14.30 3.70
C PRO A 186 0.74 -13.05 4.09
N HIS A 187 1.95 -12.84 3.57
CA HIS A 187 2.70 -11.59 3.73
C HIS A 187 2.18 -10.45 2.81
N TYR A 188 1.25 -10.78 1.90
CA TYR A 188 0.61 -9.84 0.97
C TYR A 188 -0.84 -9.48 1.34
N VAL A 189 -1.38 -10.04 2.41
CA VAL A 189 -2.79 -9.85 2.83
C VAL A 189 -2.91 -8.83 3.95
#